data_879599484799198bb49f7fd9dfcda971
#
_entry.id   879599484799198bb49f7fd9dfcda971
#
_cell.length_a   1.000
_cell.length_b   1.000
_cell.length_c   1.000
_cell.angle_alpha   90.00
_cell.angle_beta   90.00
_cell.angle_gamma   90.00
#
_symmetry.space_group_name_H-M   'P 1'
#
loop_
_entity.id
_entity.type
_entity.pdbx_description
1 polymer ?
#
loop_
_entity_poly.entity_id
_entity_poly.type
_entity_poly.pdbx_seq_one_letter_code
_entity_poly.pdbx_strand_id
1 'polypeptide(L)'
;MKTSANQGFFARLEKSCRDKGSLLCVGLDPRLGEAERRDPAAAIEAQNRRLIERTLPYACCYKPNIAFYEAFGPAGLTALKRTLEMVPRDTPVILDAKRGDIGATAEAYAEALFGWYGADAATVNPYLGGEAVEPLLAREGKAVFALCRTSNPRSGNLQRLRVSGMGRERTEEAPLYLQVAREALTWGREVGL
;
A
#
# COMPACT_ATOMS: atom_id res chain seq x y z
N MET A 1 19.65 -23.56 -2.29
CA MET A 1 18.42 -22.90 -2.76
C MET A 1 18.15 -21.76 -1.79
N LYS A 2 18.29 -20.49 -2.20
CA LYS A 2 17.94 -19.33 -1.37
C LYS A 2 16.41 -19.34 -1.20
N THR A 3 15.94 -19.42 0.03
CA THR A 3 14.52 -19.45 0.38
C THR A 3 13.83 -18.15 -0.10
N SER A 4 12.61 -18.26 -0.60
CA SER A 4 11.80 -17.16 -1.17
C SER A 4 11.56 -15.96 -0.24
N ALA A 5 11.98 -16.04 1.02
CA ALA A 5 11.86 -14.98 2.02
C ALA A 5 12.80 -13.77 1.81
N ASN A 6 13.81 -13.89 0.93
CA ASN A 6 14.83 -12.85 0.70
C ASN A 6 14.66 -12.13 -0.65
N GLN A 7 13.52 -12.28 -1.31
CA GLN A 7 13.21 -11.53 -2.54
C GLN A 7 12.37 -10.31 -2.18
N GLY A 8 12.79 -9.11 -2.61
CA GLY A 8 12.03 -7.87 -2.42
C GLY A 8 10.62 -7.94 -3.01
N PHE A 9 9.75 -7.05 -2.57
CA PHE A 9 8.34 -7.00 -2.96
C PHE A 9 8.12 -7.11 -4.48
N PHE A 10 8.85 -6.33 -5.28
CA PHE A 10 8.65 -6.30 -6.73
C PHE A 10 9.00 -7.63 -7.41
N ALA A 11 10.06 -8.30 -6.96
CA ALA A 11 10.42 -9.61 -7.50
C ALA A 11 9.35 -10.68 -7.17
N ARG A 12 8.76 -10.62 -5.96
CA ARG A 12 7.64 -11.48 -5.55
C ARG A 12 6.39 -11.17 -6.35
N LEU A 13 6.07 -9.89 -6.56
CA LEU A 13 4.91 -9.47 -7.36
C LEU A 13 5.05 -9.94 -8.81
N GLU A 14 6.20 -9.71 -9.42
CA GLU A 14 6.50 -10.16 -10.79
C GLU A 14 6.40 -11.68 -10.93
N LYS A 15 6.94 -12.42 -9.95
CA LYS A 15 6.79 -13.88 -9.91
C LYS A 15 5.32 -14.29 -9.83
N SER A 16 4.54 -13.66 -8.94
CA SER A 16 3.10 -13.94 -8.80
C SER A 16 2.33 -13.64 -10.10
N CYS A 17 2.65 -12.54 -10.80
CA CYS A 17 2.07 -12.22 -12.09
C CYS A 17 2.37 -13.30 -13.15
N ARG A 18 3.59 -13.77 -13.22
CA ARG A 18 3.99 -14.84 -14.16
C ARG A 18 3.31 -16.17 -13.85
N ASP A 19 3.35 -16.58 -12.58
CA ASP A 19 2.79 -17.87 -12.15
C ASP A 19 1.29 -17.96 -12.40
N LYS A 20 0.58 -16.84 -12.29
CA LYS A 20 -0.87 -16.76 -12.49
C LYS A 20 -1.28 -16.32 -13.90
N GLY A 21 -0.34 -15.91 -14.74
CA GLY A 21 -0.62 -15.35 -16.06
C GLY A 21 -1.54 -14.12 -15.98
N SER A 22 -1.45 -13.31 -14.91
CA SER A 22 -2.42 -12.27 -14.56
C SER A 22 -1.75 -11.05 -13.96
N LEU A 23 -2.32 -9.88 -14.23
CA LEU A 23 -1.98 -8.59 -13.59
C LEU A 23 -3.07 -8.12 -12.61
N LEU A 24 -3.98 -9.01 -12.21
CA LEU A 24 -5.14 -8.67 -11.40
C LEU A 24 -4.73 -8.41 -9.94
N CYS A 25 -4.86 -7.16 -9.49
CA CYS A 25 -4.83 -6.78 -8.08
C CYS A 25 -6.27 -6.71 -7.53
N VAL A 26 -6.59 -7.52 -6.54
CA VAL A 26 -7.94 -7.59 -5.97
C VAL A 26 -8.05 -6.71 -4.72
N GLY A 27 -9.02 -5.77 -4.72
CA GLY A 27 -9.36 -4.98 -3.54
C GLY A 27 -10.09 -5.83 -2.50
N LEU A 28 -9.73 -5.68 -1.23
CA LEU A 28 -10.43 -6.28 -0.08
C LEU A 28 -11.05 -5.15 0.73
N ASP A 29 -12.13 -4.57 0.22
CA ASP A 29 -12.78 -3.37 0.74
C ASP A 29 -14.21 -3.72 1.23
N PRO A 30 -14.36 -4.30 2.45
CA PRO A 30 -15.63 -4.82 2.93
C PRO A 30 -16.69 -3.71 3.09
N ARG A 31 -17.92 -4.00 2.66
CA ARG A 31 -19.06 -3.12 2.82
C ARG A 31 -20.17 -3.90 3.50
N LEU A 32 -20.42 -3.58 4.79
CA LEU A 32 -21.38 -4.30 5.61
C LEU A 32 -22.76 -3.67 5.52
N GLY A 33 -23.76 -4.51 5.31
CA GLY A 33 -25.17 -4.16 5.53
C GLY A 33 -25.49 -3.98 7.01
N GLU A 34 -26.70 -3.47 7.31
CA GLU A 34 -27.10 -3.15 8.69
C GLU A 34 -27.06 -4.37 9.63
N ALA A 35 -27.52 -5.54 9.14
CA ALA A 35 -27.51 -6.78 9.92
C ALA A 35 -26.10 -7.27 10.25
N GLU A 36 -25.15 -7.11 9.32
CA GLU A 36 -23.75 -7.53 9.45
C GLU A 36 -22.97 -6.65 10.45
N ARG A 37 -23.42 -5.42 10.70
CA ARG A 37 -22.80 -4.49 11.66
C ARG A 37 -22.95 -4.91 13.11
N ARG A 38 -23.75 -5.93 13.41
CA ARG A 38 -23.89 -6.49 14.77
C ARG A 38 -22.65 -7.25 15.21
N ASP A 39 -21.97 -7.92 14.25
CA ASP A 39 -20.68 -8.55 14.44
C ASP A 39 -19.79 -8.24 13.23
N PRO A 40 -19.20 -7.03 13.20
CA PRO A 40 -18.47 -6.56 12.04
C PRO A 40 -17.20 -7.39 11.77
N ALA A 41 -16.55 -7.92 12.82
CA ALA A 41 -15.33 -8.72 12.62
C ALA A 41 -15.64 -10.01 11.87
N ALA A 42 -16.61 -10.79 12.33
CA ALA A 42 -16.99 -12.05 11.67
C ALA A 42 -17.51 -11.80 10.24
N ALA A 43 -18.31 -10.75 10.03
CA ALA A 43 -18.85 -10.41 8.72
C ALA A 43 -17.75 -10.02 7.72
N ILE A 44 -16.80 -9.18 8.12
CA ILE A 44 -15.64 -8.79 7.33
C ILE A 44 -14.80 -10.04 6.95
N GLU A 45 -14.45 -10.85 7.94
CA GLU A 45 -13.67 -12.06 7.73
C GLU A 45 -14.35 -13.02 6.76
N ALA A 46 -15.66 -13.25 6.91
CA ALA A 46 -16.43 -14.11 6.02
C ALA A 46 -16.51 -13.56 4.59
N GLN A 47 -16.70 -12.25 4.43
CA GLN A 47 -16.75 -11.61 3.12
C GLN A 47 -15.40 -11.69 2.41
N ASN A 48 -14.30 -11.37 3.11
CA ASN A 48 -12.95 -11.40 2.54
C ASN A 48 -12.50 -12.83 2.24
N ARG A 49 -12.78 -13.79 3.11
CA ARG A 49 -12.50 -15.23 2.87
C ARG A 49 -13.11 -15.70 1.56
N ARG A 50 -14.40 -15.46 1.35
CA ARG A 50 -15.10 -15.83 0.10
C ARG A 50 -14.48 -15.16 -1.12
N LEU A 51 -14.08 -13.88 -0.99
CA LEU A 51 -13.45 -13.15 -2.10
C LEU A 51 -12.06 -13.71 -2.40
N ILE A 52 -11.23 -13.95 -1.40
CA ILE A 52 -9.90 -14.56 -1.55
C ILE A 52 -10.02 -15.94 -2.20
N GLU A 53 -10.85 -16.84 -1.66
CA GLU A 53 -11.02 -18.20 -2.20
C GLU A 53 -11.41 -18.21 -3.68
N ARG A 54 -12.28 -17.28 -4.11
CA ARG A 54 -12.74 -17.19 -5.51
C ARG A 54 -11.74 -16.55 -6.45
N THR A 55 -10.88 -15.67 -5.95
CA THR A 55 -9.96 -14.87 -6.77
C THR A 55 -8.52 -15.33 -6.73
N LEU A 56 -8.14 -16.16 -5.76
CA LEU A 56 -6.77 -16.63 -5.56
C LEU A 56 -6.11 -17.25 -6.81
N PRO A 57 -6.83 -18.00 -7.67
CA PRO A 57 -6.23 -18.52 -8.91
C PRO A 57 -5.80 -17.44 -9.90
N TYR A 58 -6.36 -16.23 -9.79
CA TYR A 58 -6.18 -15.15 -10.77
C TYR A 58 -5.50 -13.90 -10.19
N ALA A 59 -5.60 -13.68 -8.87
CA ALA A 59 -5.07 -12.49 -8.21
C ALA A 59 -3.55 -12.60 -8.07
N CYS A 60 -2.79 -11.66 -8.68
CA CYS A 60 -1.35 -11.56 -8.47
C CYS A 60 -1.00 -10.87 -7.16
N CYS A 61 -1.90 -10.05 -6.61
CA CYS A 61 -1.79 -9.44 -5.29
C CYS A 61 -3.16 -9.03 -4.75
N TYR A 62 -3.22 -8.75 -3.44
CA TYR A 62 -4.40 -8.19 -2.79
C TYR A 62 -4.11 -6.78 -2.26
N LYS A 63 -5.14 -5.91 -2.26
CA LYS A 63 -5.01 -4.55 -1.78
C LYS A 63 -6.20 -4.14 -0.91
N PRO A 64 -6.19 -4.44 0.40
CA PRO A 64 -7.16 -3.89 1.33
C PRO A 64 -6.92 -2.39 1.55
N ASN A 65 -7.99 -1.60 1.57
CA ASN A 65 -7.95 -0.21 2.00
C ASN A 65 -8.34 -0.13 3.48
N ILE A 66 -7.40 0.31 4.31
CA ILE A 66 -7.52 0.31 5.77
C ILE A 66 -8.75 1.09 6.28
N ALA A 67 -9.20 2.12 5.56
CA ALA A 67 -10.35 2.94 5.94
C ALA A 67 -11.64 2.12 6.10
N PHE A 68 -11.84 1.06 5.29
CA PHE A 68 -13.01 0.19 5.40
C PHE A 68 -13.00 -0.67 6.65
N TYR A 69 -11.86 -0.81 7.31
CA TYR A 69 -11.67 -1.53 8.56
C TYR A 69 -11.66 -0.58 9.76
N GLU A 70 -10.96 0.55 9.65
CA GLU A 70 -10.94 1.62 10.67
C GLU A 70 -12.35 2.10 11.01
N ALA A 71 -13.26 2.13 10.03
CA ALA A 71 -14.66 2.49 10.21
C ALA A 71 -15.41 1.60 11.24
N PHE A 72 -14.88 0.43 11.57
CA PHE A 72 -15.44 -0.50 12.56
C PHE A 72 -14.59 -0.59 13.85
N GLY A 73 -13.68 0.35 14.05
CA GLY A 73 -12.84 0.43 15.25
C GLY A 73 -11.98 -0.84 15.48
N PRO A 74 -11.78 -1.22 16.74
CA PRO A 74 -10.90 -2.38 17.05
C PRO A 74 -11.34 -3.68 16.40
N ALA A 75 -12.66 -3.91 16.26
CA ALA A 75 -13.19 -5.11 15.61
C ALA A 75 -12.78 -5.18 14.12
N GLY A 76 -12.89 -4.05 13.41
CA GLY A 76 -12.45 -3.96 12.02
C GLY A 76 -10.94 -4.13 11.86
N LEU A 77 -10.13 -3.51 12.71
CA LEU A 77 -8.67 -3.65 12.68
C LEU A 77 -8.21 -5.09 12.95
N THR A 78 -8.87 -5.76 13.89
CA THR A 78 -8.65 -7.19 14.15
C THR A 78 -9.00 -8.04 12.92
N ALA A 79 -10.15 -7.76 12.29
CA ALA A 79 -10.58 -8.45 11.08
C ALA A 79 -9.62 -8.19 9.89
N LEU A 80 -9.05 -6.99 9.77
CA LEU A 80 -7.98 -6.71 8.78
C LEU A 80 -6.79 -7.63 9.00
N LYS A 81 -6.26 -7.67 10.24
CA LYS A 81 -5.11 -8.52 10.58
C LYS A 81 -5.38 -9.98 10.19
N ARG A 82 -6.52 -10.54 10.58
CA ARG A 82 -6.91 -11.90 10.25
C ARG A 82 -7.13 -12.10 8.75
N THR A 83 -7.67 -11.09 8.04
CA THR A 83 -7.78 -11.13 6.58
C THR A 83 -6.42 -11.28 5.91
N LEU A 84 -5.42 -10.53 6.35
CA LEU A 84 -4.06 -10.61 5.80
C LEU A 84 -3.42 -11.99 6.05
N GLU A 85 -3.72 -12.60 7.18
CA GLU A 85 -3.27 -13.96 7.52
C GLU A 85 -3.93 -15.07 6.66
N MET A 86 -5.08 -14.79 6.03
CA MET A 86 -5.73 -15.71 5.10
C MET A 86 -5.07 -15.73 3.72
N VAL A 87 -4.35 -14.66 3.34
CA VAL A 87 -3.68 -14.58 2.04
C VAL A 87 -2.43 -15.46 2.06
N PRO A 88 -2.25 -16.37 1.10
CA PRO A 88 -1.04 -17.18 1.02
C PRO A 88 0.23 -16.33 0.93
N ARG A 89 1.30 -16.77 1.57
CA ARG A 89 2.58 -16.02 1.69
C ARG A 89 3.26 -15.71 0.35
N ASP A 90 2.98 -16.48 -0.69
CA ASP A 90 3.49 -16.27 -2.04
C ASP A 90 2.71 -15.23 -2.84
N THR A 91 1.56 -14.79 -2.34
CA THR A 91 0.73 -13.76 -2.95
C THR A 91 0.93 -12.44 -2.19
N PRO A 92 1.57 -11.41 -2.80
CA PRO A 92 1.86 -10.14 -2.14
C PRO A 92 0.60 -9.37 -1.70
N VAL A 93 0.74 -8.62 -0.59
CA VAL A 93 -0.32 -7.73 -0.08
C VAL A 93 0.18 -6.29 -0.02
N ILE A 94 -0.60 -5.39 -0.63
CA ILE A 94 -0.40 -3.94 -0.59
C ILE A 94 -1.42 -3.34 0.38
N LEU A 95 -1.01 -2.77 1.51
CA LEU A 95 -1.94 -2.10 2.41
C LEU A 95 -2.16 -0.66 1.97
N ASP A 96 -3.38 -0.36 1.49
CA ASP A 96 -3.75 0.97 1.04
C ASP A 96 -4.09 1.87 2.24
N ALA A 97 -3.05 2.48 2.84
CA ALA A 97 -3.13 3.23 4.09
C ALA A 97 -2.88 4.73 3.93
N LYS A 98 -2.19 5.14 2.85
CA LYS A 98 -1.85 6.54 2.52
C LYS A 98 -1.20 7.29 3.68
N ARG A 99 -0.30 6.60 4.42
CA ARG A 99 0.41 7.21 5.57
C ARG A 99 1.50 8.17 5.10
N GLY A 100 1.83 9.12 5.97
CA GLY A 100 2.92 10.07 5.80
C GLY A 100 3.02 10.89 7.07
N ASP A 101 4.18 10.84 7.73
CA ASP A 101 4.50 11.58 8.93
C ASP A 101 6.03 11.59 9.10
N ILE A 102 6.56 12.32 10.08
CA ILE A 102 7.99 12.49 10.27
C ILE A 102 8.48 11.82 11.55
N GLY A 103 9.80 11.53 11.62
CA GLY A 103 10.50 11.07 12.81
C GLY A 103 9.85 9.80 13.42
N ALA A 104 9.68 9.81 14.74
CA ALA A 104 9.15 8.66 15.49
C ALA A 104 7.74 8.24 15.07
N THR A 105 6.92 9.14 14.54
CA THR A 105 5.58 8.80 14.02
C THR A 105 5.69 7.99 12.73
N ALA A 106 6.60 8.34 11.83
CA ALA A 106 6.85 7.57 10.60
C ALA A 106 7.37 6.15 10.93
N GLU A 107 8.27 6.02 11.94
CA GLU A 107 8.71 4.71 12.45
C GLU A 107 7.54 3.88 13.01
N ALA A 108 6.66 4.50 13.79
CA ALA A 108 5.48 3.82 14.33
C ALA A 108 4.54 3.33 13.21
N TYR A 109 4.37 4.10 12.13
CA TYR A 109 3.62 3.66 10.96
C TYR A 109 4.32 2.51 10.23
N ALA A 110 5.64 2.55 10.06
CA ALA A 110 6.39 1.45 9.45
C ALA A 110 6.22 0.15 10.25
N GLU A 111 6.33 0.22 11.59
CA GLU A 111 6.09 -0.92 12.46
C GLU A 111 4.66 -1.44 12.38
N ALA A 112 3.66 -0.55 12.38
CA ALA A 112 2.26 -0.95 12.26
C ALA A 112 1.99 -1.65 10.92
N LEU A 113 2.45 -1.07 9.80
CA LEU A 113 2.15 -1.58 8.46
C LEU A 113 2.89 -2.87 8.14
N PHE A 114 4.19 -2.94 8.43
CA PHE A 114 5.05 -4.05 8.03
C PHE A 114 5.32 -5.04 9.15
N GLY A 115 5.46 -4.57 10.39
CA GLY A 115 5.65 -5.43 11.56
C GLY A 115 4.34 -6.08 12.00
N TRP A 116 3.37 -5.27 12.42
CA TRP A 116 2.13 -5.80 13.02
C TRP A 116 1.15 -6.35 11.99
N TYR A 117 0.80 -5.58 10.93
CA TYR A 117 -0.08 -6.09 9.87
C TYR A 117 0.62 -7.11 8.98
N GLY A 118 1.93 -7.01 8.78
CA GLY A 118 2.70 -7.91 7.93
C GLY A 118 2.50 -7.67 6.44
N ALA A 119 2.06 -6.46 6.04
CA ALA A 119 1.93 -6.10 4.63
C ALA A 119 3.28 -6.16 3.90
N ASP A 120 3.26 -6.40 2.60
CA ASP A 120 4.46 -6.44 1.76
C ASP A 120 4.78 -5.08 1.14
N ALA A 121 3.74 -4.26 0.92
CA ALA A 121 3.88 -2.89 0.49
C ALA A 121 2.77 -2.01 1.09
N ALA A 122 2.97 -0.69 1.07
CA ALA A 122 1.97 0.26 1.52
C ALA A 122 1.87 1.48 0.61
N THR A 123 0.70 2.12 0.55
CA THR A 123 0.56 3.43 -0.08
C THR A 123 0.93 4.53 0.90
N VAL A 124 1.63 5.58 0.41
CA VAL A 124 2.13 6.69 1.20
C VAL A 124 1.74 8.04 0.61
N ASN A 125 1.59 9.04 1.47
CA ASN A 125 1.38 10.42 1.08
C ASN A 125 2.75 11.14 0.99
N PRO A 126 3.15 11.64 -0.18
CA PRO A 126 4.45 12.26 -0.39
C PRO A 126 4.54 13.72 0.09
N TYR A 127 3.47 14.31 0.59
CA TYR A 127 3.37 15.75 0.83
C TYR A 127 4.40 16.28 1.85
N LEU A 128 4.87 15.44 2.76
CA LEU A 128 5.90 15.79 3.76
C LEU A 128 7.34 15.52 3.28
N GLY A 129 7.53 15.11 2.02
CA GLY A 129 8.86 14.83 1.47
C GLY A 129 9.38 13.42 1.75
N GLY A 130 10.65 13.17 1.33
CA GLY A 130 11.28 11.84 1.40
C GLY A 130 11.46 11.32 2.83
N GLU A 131 11.81 12.18 3.77
CA GLU A 131 12.01 11.83 5.18
C GLU A 131 10.77 11.17 5.82
N ALA A 132 9.56 11.47 5.30
CA ALA A 132 8.32 10.85 5.77
C ALA A 132 8.16 9.41 5.30
N VAL A 133 8.93 8.97 4.32
CA VAL A 133 8.86 7.62 3.75
C VAL A 133 10.11 6.78 4.03
N GLU A 134 11.22 7.40 4.43
CA GLU A 134 12.48 6.71 4.76
C GLU A 134 12.30 5.52 5.72
N PRO A 135 11.59 5.64 6.86
CA PRO A 135 11.41 4.52 7.77
C PRO A 135 10.66 3.33 7.17
N LEU A 136 9.79 3.58 6.18
CA LEU A 136 9.09 2.54 5.45
C LEU A 136 10.02 1.88 4.40
N LEU A 137 10.83 2.68 3.71
CA LEU A 137 11.79 2.20 2.72
C LEU A 137 12.94 1.42 3.35
N ALA A 138 13.34 1.76 4.59
CA ALA A 138 14.37 1.05 5.34
C ALA A 138 13.97 -0.39 5.74
N ARG A 139 12.70 -0.79 5.57
CA ARG A 139 12.24 -2.14 5.88
C ARG A 139 12.60 -3.11 4.74
N GLU A 140 13.54 -4.00 4.99
CA GLU A 140 14.03 -4.97 4.01
C GLU A 140 12.90 -5.78 3.35
N GLY A 141 12.94 -5.90 2.03
CA GLY A 141 11.95 -6.66 1.25
C GLY A 141 10.58 -6.00 1.11
N LYS A 142 10.38 -4.81 1.70
CA LYS A 142 9.13 -4.05 1.61
C LYS A 142 9.17 -2.99 0.51
N ALA A 143 8.00 -2.44 0.15
CA ALA A 143 7.91 -1.38 -0.84
C ALA A 143 6.85 -0.33 -0.48
N VAL A 144 6.95 0.85 -1.10
CA VAL A 144 5.94 1.90 -1.00
C VAL A 144 5.42 2.31 -2.36
N PHE A 145 4.16 2.73 -2.39
CA PHE A 145 3.51 3.36 -3.54
C PHE A 145 3.19 4.80 -3.18
N ALA A 146 3.99 5.74 -3.66
CA ALA A 146 3.77 7.16 -3.41
C ALA A 146 2.62 7.71 -4.27
N LEU A 147 1.70 8.45 -3.66
CA LEU A 147 0.61 9.12 -4.37
C LEU A 147 1.17 10.26 -5.21
N CYS A 148 1.06 10.18 -6.53
CA CYS A 148 1.46 11.24 -7.44
C CYS A 148 0.24 11.82 -8.16
N ARG A 149 -0.49 10.98 -8.90
CA ARG A 149 -1.71 11.37 -9.63
C ARG A 149 -2.85 10.45 -9.21
N THR A 150 -3.90 11.05 -8.65
CA THR A 150 -5.08 10.30 -8.18
C THR A 150 -6.26 10.46 -9.13
N SER A 151 -7.22 9.53 -9.07
CA SER A 151 -8.33 9.43 -10.03
C SER A 151 -9.56 10.28 -9.68
N ASN A 152 -9.62 10.86 -8.47
CA ASN A 152 -10.77 11.65 -8.03
C ASN A 152 -10.94 12.94 -8.88
N PRO A 153 -12.17 13.38 -9.16
CA PRO A 153 -12.46 14.45 -10.11
C PRO A 153 -11.72 15.76 -9.84
N ARG A 154 -11.59 16.16 -8.57
CA ARG A 154 -10.95 17.42 -8.18
C ARG A 154 -9.44 17.33 -7.94
N SER A 155 -8.83 16.17 -8.13
CA SER A 155 -7.38 16.00 -7.96
C SER A 155 -6.55 16.98 -8.83
N GLY A 156 -7.08 17.34 -10.01
CA GLY A 156 -6.43 18.29 -10.89
C GLY A 156 -6.25 19.70 -10.33
N ASN A 157 -7.09 20.11 -9.36
CA ASN A 157 -7.00 21.44 -8.75
C ASN A 157 -5.65 21.68 -8.04
N LEU A 158 -5.05 20.63 -7.49
CA LEU A 158 -3.72 20.65 -6.87
C LEU A 158 -2.68 19.99 -7.76
N GLN A 159 -2.94 18.75 -8.18
CA GLN A 159 -1.90 17.91 -8.80
C GLN A 159 -1.49 18.36 -10.19
N ARG A 160 -2.32 19.15 -10.90
CA ARG A 160 -2.00 19.73 -12.22
C ARG A 160 -1.40 21.13 -12.17
N LEU A 161 -1.24 21.73 -10.98
CA LEU A 161 -0.55 23.01 -10.87
C LEU A 161 0.84 22.88 -11.52
N ARG A 162 1.20 23.86 -12.33
CA ARG A 162 2.52 23.93 -12.93
C ARG A 162 3.48 24.53 -11.92
N VAL A 163 4.60 23.88 -11.71
CA VAL A 163 5.64 24.30 -10.76
C VAL A 163 7.00 24.25 -11.45
N SER A 164 7.84 25.21 -11.16
CA SER A 164 9.25 25.19 -11.51
C SER A 164 9.94 24.16 -10.62
N GLY A 165 10.89 23.40 -11.17
CA GLY A 165 11.50 22.23 -10.58
C GLY A 165 11.73 22.25 -9.07
N MET A 166 11.49 21.12 -8.45
CA MET A 166 11.81 20.83 -7.05
C MET A 166 13.25 20.32 -6.98
N GLY A 167 14.00 20.73 -5.95
CA GLY A 167 15.38 20.29 -5.75
C GLY A 167 16.46 21.29 -6.23
N ARG A 168 17.72 20.83 -6.24
CA ARG A 168 18.90 21.66 -6.53
C ARG A 168 19.04 22.05 -8.01
N GLU A 169 18.42 21.32 -8.92
CA GLU A 169 18.45 21.64 -10.35
C GLU A 169 17.10 22.26 -10.76
N ARG A 170 17.16 23.45 -11.38
CA ARG A 170 15.99 24.08 -12.02
C ARG A 170 15.62 23.23 -13.24
N THR A 171 14.70 22.30 -13.05
CA THR A 171 14.08 21.55 -14.15
C THR A 171 13.01 22.38 -14.85
N GLU A 172 12.68 22.00 -16.07
CA GLU A 172 11.56 22.59 -16.80
C GLU A 172 10.28 22.60 -15.98
N GLU A 173 9.46 23.60 -16.17
CA GLU A 173 8.15 23.73 -15.55
C GLU A 173 7.27 22.52 -15.90
N ALA A 174 6.77 21.80 -14.89
CA ALA A 174 5.96 20.61 -15.08
C ALA A 174 4.78 20.58 -14.10
N PRO A 175 3.75 19.75 -14.37
CA PRO A 175 2.69 19.53 -13.40
C PRO A 175 3.25 18.99 -12.07
N LEU A 176 2.68 19.43 -10.95
CA LEU A 176 3.10 19.03 -9.60
C LEU A 176 3.18 17.50 -9.45
N TYR A 177 2.18 16.75 -9.95
CA TYR A 177 2.19 15.30 -9.83
C TYR A 177 3.42 14.65 -10.51
N LEU A 178 3.93 15.26 -11.58
CA LEU A 178 5.11 14.76 -12.27
C LEU A 178 6.38 15.10 -11.52
N GLN A 179 6.46 16.28 -10.88
CA GLN A 179 7.57 16.61 -10.00
C GLN A 179 7.62 15.70 -8.78
N VAL A 180 6.45 15.43 -8.15
CA VAL A 180 6.35 14.45 -7.06
C VAL A 180 6.83 13.07 -7.51
N ALA A 181 6.46 12.61 -8.70
CA ALA A 181 6.92 11.33 -9.22
C ALA A 181 8.44 11.28 -9.43
N ARG A 182 9.03 12.36 -9.94
CA ARG A 182 10.50 12.48 -10.11
C ARG A 182 11.21 12.45 -8.75
N GLU A 183 10.70 13.18 -7.78
CA GLU A 183 11.23 13.21 -6.41
C GLU A 183 11.15 11.83 -5.76
N ALA A 184 10.00 11.17 -5.84
CA ALA A 184 9.81 9.83 -5.27
C ALA A 184 10.78 8.77 -5.84
N LEU A 185 11.27 8.94 -7.09
CA LEU A 185 12.27 8.06 -7.68
C LEU A 185 13.67 8.20 -7.03
N THR A 186 13.93 9.31 -6.32
CA THR A 186 15.21 9.51 -5.64
C THR A 186 15.24 8.85 -4.26
N TRP A 187 14.09 8.76 -3.57
CA TRP A 187 14.03 8.31 -2.16
C TRP A 187 14.56 6.89 -1.96
N GLY A 188 14.24 5.95 -2.85
CA GLY A 188 14.77 4.58 -2.77
C GLY A 188 16.29 4.50 -2.95
N ARG A 189 16.90 5.43 -3.71
CA ARG A 189 18.34 5.49 -3.92
C ARG A 189 19.09 6.05 -2.71
N GLU A 190 18.49 6.99 -1.98
CA GLU A 190 19.08 7.62 -0.80
C GLU A 190 19.20 6.65 0.37
N VAL A 191 18.32 5.65 0.48
CA VAL A 191 18.42 4.59 1.48
C VAL A 191 19.16 3.33 0.99
N GLY A 192 19.82 3.40 -0.17
CA GLY A 192 20.71 2.34 -0.66
C GLY A 192 20.01 1.09 -1.19
N LEU A 193 18.79 1.23 -1.67
CA LEU A 193 18.01 0.15 -2.29
C LEU A 193 18.18 0.08 -3.80
#